data_db6398620ed52731b6051f041b4e922e
#
_entry.id   db6398620ed52731b6051f041b4e922e
#
_cell.length_a   1.000
_cell.length_b   1.000
_cell.length_c   1.000
_cell.angle_alpha   90.00
_cell.angle_beta   90.00
_cell.angle_gamma   90.00
#
_symmetry.space_group_name_H-M   'P 1'
#
loop_
_entity.id
_entity.type
_entity.pdbx_description
1 polymer ?
#
loop_
_entity_poly.entity_id
_entity_poly.type
_entity_poly.pdbx_seq_one_letter_code
_entity_poly.pdbx_strand_id
1 'polypeptide(L)'
;LAHESEYVIVNQLIKAINMVIVPNCEGIGVGVPSVVDSQKGVVYNVVAIPAWKEVHLKKVLENHFQVPVFVNNDSNCFALGENYFGVGRGISDFVAVTLGTGLGCGIIIHDKLYEGVNTGAGEVGCVPYKEGILEHYCASLFFNLRGYDGKGLSELARLGNKQALQLFDEFGSHLAHAIKIILYTVDPQVIILGGSIGNSFDLFMPSVWRHLNNFLFPSVIKNLRIEKSDLKDCALLGAAGLIYNKLG
;
A
#
# COMPACT_ATOMS: atom_id res chain seq x y z
N LEU A 1 -14.50 2.50 15.72
CA LEU A 1 -14.70 3.41 14.57
C LEU A 1 -15.27 2.70 13.36
N ALA A 2 -14.68 1.60 12.92
CA ALA A 2 -15.07 0.89 11.69
C ALA A 2 -16.54 0.41 11.64
N HIS A 3 -17.22 0.31 12.78
CA HIS A 3 -18.63 -0.11 12.90
C HIS A 3 -19.60 1.05 13.11
N GLU A 4 -19.09 2.29 13.14
CA GLU A 4 -19.91 3.48 13.29
C GLU A 4 -20.62 3.86 11.97
N SER A 5 -21.62 4.75 12.06
CA SER A 5 -22.28 5.26 10.85
C SER A 5 -21.33 6.12 10.01
N GLU A 6 -21.63 6.24 8.70
CA GLU A 6 -20.90 7.11 7.79
C GLU A 6 -20.73 8.53 8.37
N TYR A 7 -21.82 9.10 8.88
CA TYR A 7 -21.83 10.44 9.48
C TYR A 7 -20.84 10.57 10.64
N VAL A 8 -20.77 9.59 11.54
CA VAL A 8 -19.85 9.60 12.69
C VAL A 8 -18.40 9.56 12.21
N ILE A 9 -18.08 8.69 11.24
CA ILE A 9 -16.73 8.52 10.72
C ILE A 9 -16.27 9.79 9.97
N VAL A 10 -17.11 10.34 9.10
CA VAL A 10 -16.82 11.58 8.37
C VAL A 10 -16.61 12.75 9.32
N ASN A 11 -17.44 12.88 10.37
CA ASN A 11 -17.25 13.94 11.36
C ASN A 11 -15.95 13.80 12.16
N GLN A 12 -15.50 12.57 12.42
CA GLN A 12 -14.22 12.35 13.09
C GLN A 12 -13.05 12.71 12.16
N LEU A 13 -13.16 12.39 10.86
CA LEU A 13 -12.17 12.82 9.88
C LEU A 13 -12.10 14.37 9.81
N ILE A 14 -13.25 15.04 9.75
CA ILE A 14 -13.32 16.50 9.79
C ILE A 14 -12.65 17.05 11.06
N LYS A 15 -12.91 16.46 12.23
CA LYS A 15 -12.25 16.87 13.48
C LYS A 15 -10.73 16.68 13.41
N ALA A 16 -10.26 15.56 12.87
CA ALA A 16 -8.83 15.29 12.72
C ALA A 16 -8.16 16.31 11.77
N ILE A 17 -8.80 16.63 10.65
CA ILE A 17 -8.30 17.66 9.71
C ILE A 17 -8.26 19.02 10.39
N ASN A 18 -9.30 19.41 11.15
CA ASN A 18 -9.33 20.67 11.89
C ASN A 18 -8.18 20.83 12.91
N MET A 19 -7.61 19.73 13.40
CA MET A 19 -6.46 19.79 14.33
C MET A 19 -5.14 20.11 13.63
N VAL A 20 -5.05 19.90 12.31
CA VAL A 20 -3.80 20.04 11.54
C VAL A 20 -3.87 21.08 10.42
N ILE A 21 -5.06 21.50 10.01
CA ILE A 21 -5.22 22.48 8.95
C ILE A 21 -4.65 23.84 9.38
N VAL A 22 -3.91 24.46 8.48
CA VAL A 22 -3.25 25.76 8.71
C VAL A 22 -3.91 26.85 7.86
N PRO A 23 -3.79 28.14 8.24
CA PRO A 23 -4.16 29.25 7.35
C PRO A 23 -3.42 29.14 6.00
N ASN A 24 -4.10 29.43 4.92
CA ASN A 24 -3.59 29.33 3.54
C ASN A 24 -3.28 27.88 3.10
N CYS A 25 -3.96 26.88 3.65
CA CYS A 25 -3.91 25.51 3.15
C CYS A 25 -4.36 25.49 1.67
N GLU A 26 -3.53 24.98 0.76
CA GLU A 26 -3.80 24.96 -0.68
C GLU A 26 -4.68 23.77 -1.08
N GLY A 27 -4.79 22.75 -0.23
CA GLY A 27 -5.62 21.57 -0.48
C GLY A 27 -5.46 20.50 0.59
N ILE A 28 -6.34 19.51 0.55
CA ILE A 28 -6.36 18.38 1.47
C ILE A 28 -6.24 17.08 0.66
N GLY A 29 -5.25 16.26 0.99
CA GLY A 29 -5.13 14.90 0.45
C GLY A 29 -5.61 13.87 1.46
N VAL A 30 -6.36 12.87 1.00
CA VAL A 30 -6.91 11.79 1.85
C VAL A 30 -6.65 10.44 1.22
N GLY A 31 -5.94 9.56 1.95
CA GLY A 31 -5.80 8.14 1.60
C GLY A 31 -6.89 7.32 2.28
N VAL A 32 -7.53 6.40 1.54
CA VAL A 32 -8.57 5.51 2.06
C VAL A 32 -8.30 4.05 1.66
N PRO A 33 -8.63 3.08 2.50
CA PRO A 33 -8.41 1.66 2.22
C PRO A 33 -9.50 1.09 1.32
N SER A 34 -9.58 1.52 0.07
CA SER A 34 -10.57 1.00 -0.91
C SER A 34 -10.30 1.51 -2.32
N VAL A 35 -11.06 0.97 -3.28
CA VAL A 35 -11.16 1.53 -4.62
C VAL A 35 -11.88 2.89 -4.57
N VAL A 36 -11.29 3.88 -5.20
CA VAL A 36 -11.75 5.28 -5.19
C VAL A 36 -11.90 5.77 -6.63
N ASP A 37 -13.03 6.37 -6.98
CA ASP A 37 -13.10 7.25 -8.15
C ASP A 37 -12.31 8.54 -7.82
N SER A 38 -11.03 8.56 -8.13
CA SER A 38 -10.11 9.65 -7.76
C SER A 38 -10.46 10.99 -8.42
N GLN A 39 -11.19 10.96 -9.55
CA GLN A 39 -11.65 12.18 -10.23
C GLN A 39 -12.80 12.82 -9.47
N LYS A 40 -13.79 12.01 -9.08
CA LYS A 40 -14.97 12.47 -8.33
C LYS A 40 -14.74 12.48 -6.82
N GLY A 41 -13.69 11.79 -6.32
CA GLY A 41 -13.42 11.61 -4.90
C GLY A 41 -14.51 10.83 -4.19
N VAL A 42 -15.07 9.81 -4.88
CA VAL A 42 -16.10 8.91 -4.35
C VAL A 42 -15.44 7.59 -3.93
N VAL A 43 -15.70 7.19 -2.70
CA VAL A 43 -15.18 5.97 -2.09
C VAL A 43 -16.26 4.90 -2.15
N TYR A 44 -15.92 3.69 -2.64
CA TYR A 44 -16.87 2.61 -2.80
C TYR A 44 -16.52 1.39 -1.94
N ASN A 45 -17.55 0.79 -1.33
CA ASN A 45 -17.51 -0.55 -0.73
C ASN A 45 -16.28 -0.83 0.16
N VAL A 46 -16.03 0.03 1.14
CA VAL A 46 -14.89 -0.13 2.04
C VAL A 46 -15.08 -1.35 2.93
N VAL A 47 -14.36 -2.43 2.68
CA VAL A 47 -14.46 -3.69 3.43
C VAL A 47 -14.20 -3.46 4.93
N ALA A 48 -13.21 -2.64 5.26
CA ALA A 48 -12.86 -2.31 6.65
C ALA A 48 -13.88 -1.37 7.34
N ILE A 49 -14.78 -0.73 6.57
CA ILE A 49 -15.78 0.22 7.07
C ILE A 49 -17.13 -0.11 6.42
N PRO A 50 -17.90 -1.08 6.94
CA PRO A 50 -19.12 -1.59 6.29
C PRO A 50 -20.19 -0.53 6.02
N ALA A 51 -20.19 0.59 6.76
CA ALA A 51 -21.09 1.72 6.54
C ALA A 51 -20.75 2.54 5.28
N TRP A 52 -19.53 2.42 4.75
CA TRP A 52 -19.10 3.17 3.57
C TRP A 52 -19.33 2.37 2.29
N LYS A 53 -20.56 2.43 1.76
CA LYS A 53 -20.97 1.79 0.51
C LYS A 53 -20.68 2.68 -0.71
N GLU A 54 -21.07 3.95 -0.63
CA GLU A 54 -20.78 4.98 -1.61
C GLU A 54 -20.72 6.32 -0.88
N VAL A 55 -19.51 6.86 -0.68
CA VAL A 55 -19.28 8.09 0.08
C VAL A 55 -18.64 9.13 -0.81
N HIS A 56 -19.34 10.25 -1.05
CA HIS A 56 -18.84 11.41 -1.80
C HIS A 56 -17.87 12.25 -0.94
N LEU A 57 -16.77 11.62 -0.52
CA LEU A 57 -15.88 12.16 0.50
C LEU A 57 -15.27 13.51 0.11
N LYS A 58 -14.80 13.64 -1.13
CA LYS A 58 -14.29 14.92 -1.68
C LYS A 58 -15.30 16.04 -1.49
N LYS A 59 -16.53 15.84 -1.99
CA LYS A 59 -17.58 16.85 -1.93
C LYS A 59 -17.92 17.28 -0.50
N VAL A 60 -17.98 16.33 0.43
CA VAL A 60 -18.28 16.59 1.84
C VAL A 60 -17.18 17.44 2.47
N LEU A 61 -15.92 17.09 2.23
CA LEU A 61 -14.77 17.83 2.78
C LEU A 61 -14.59 19.20 2.11
N GLU A 62 -14.74 19.30 0.78
CA GLU A 62 -14.68 20.58 0.06
C GLU A 62 -15.77 21.56 0.53
N ASN A 63 -16.99 21.06 0.78
CA ASN A 63 -18.07 21.87 1.33
C ASN A 63 -17.76 22.39 2.74
N HIS A 64 -17.03 21.63 3.53
CA HIS A 64 -16.69 21.99 4.91
C HIS A 64 -15.48 22.94 4.99
N PHE A 65 -14.41 22.62 4.26
CA PHE A 65 -13.11 23.32 4.37
C PHE A 65 -12.91 24.42 3.36
N GLN A 66 -13.72 24.47 2.29
CA GLN A 66 -13.64 25.45 1.20
C GLN A 66 -12.26 25.48 0.51
N VAL A 67 -11.57 24.34 0.46
CA VAL A 67 -10.30 24.13 -0.25
C VAL A 67 -10.41 22.86 -1.12
N PRO A 68 -9.62 22.73 -2.19
CA PRO A 68 -9.59 21.51 -3.01
C PRO A 68 -9.28 20.26 -2.17
N VAL A 69 -9.99 19.17 -2.45
CA VAL A 69 -9.77 17.88 -1.79
C VAL A 69 -9.46 16.79 -2.82
N PHE A 70 -8.44 16.01 -2.55
CA PHE A 70 -8.01 14.89 -3.38
C PHE A 70 -8.09 13.60 -2.56
N VAL A 71 -8.80 12.59 -3.08
CA VAL A 71 -9.00 11.30 -2.41
C VAL A 71 -8.44 10.20 -3.28
N ASN A 72 -7.66 9.30 -2.68
CA ASN A 72 -7.10 8.15 -3.39
C ASN A 72 -6.99 6.93 -2.47
N ASN A 73 -6.69 5.78 -3.06
CA ASN A 73 -6.33 4.58 -2.30
C ASN A 73 -5.06 4.81 -1.47
N ASP A 74 -4.97 4.18 -0.29
CA ASP A 74 -3.85 4.34 0.64
C ASP A 74 -2.53 3.79 0.09
N SER A 75 -2.56 2.72 -0.70
CA SER A 75 -1.35 2.18 -1.36
C SER A 75 -0.87 3.07 -2.51
N ASN A 76 -1.79 3.73 -3.21
CA ASN A 76 -1.44 4.78 -4.17
C ASN A 76 -0.81 5.99 -3.47
N CYS A 77 -1.34 6.37 -2.31
CA CYS A 77 -0.71 7.39 -1.47
C CYS A 77 0.67 6.95 -1.01
N PHE A 78 0.86 5.67 -0.62
CA PHE A 78 2.17 5.15 -0.27
C PHE A 78 3.15 5.28 -1.44
N ALA A 79 2.76 4.92 -2.67
CA ALA A 79 3.60 5.06 -3.85
C ALA A 79 3.98 6.53 -4.13
N LEU A 80 3.04 7.47 -4.00
CA LEU A 80 3.32 8.90 -4.13
C LEU A 80 4.26 9.41 -3.03
N GLY A 81 4.13 8.90 -1.79
CA GLY A 81 5.05 9.22 -0.71
C GLY A 81 6.48 8.80 -1.05
N GLU A 82 6.67 7.60 -1.58
CA GLU A 82 7.97 7.11 -2.06
C GLU A 82 8.49 7.93 -3.25
N ASN A 83 7.60 8.30 -4.17
CA ASN A 83 7.95 9.09 -5.35
C ASN A 83 8.46 10.49 -5.01
N TYR A 84 7.82 11.18 -4.09
CA TYR A 84 8.17 12.56 -3.75
C TYR A 84 9.20 12.67 -2.63
N PHE A 85 9.19 11.75 -1.66
CA PHE A 85 9.92 11.93 -0.39
C PHE A 85 10.79 10.75 -0.01
N GLY A 86 10.61 9.58 -0.63
CA GLY A 86 11.26 8.32 -0.24
C GLY A 86 12.30 7.81 -1.22
N VAL A 87 12.43 6.50 -1.24
CA VAL A 87 13.40 5.74 -2.06
C VAL A 87 13.09 5.86 -3.56
N GLY A 88 11.83 6.09 -3.92
CA GLY A 88 11.37 6.23 -5.30
C GLY A 88 11.77 7.54 -6.00
N ARG A 89 12.34 8.51 -5.27
CA ARG A 89 12.77 9.79 -5.86
C ARG A 89 13.75 9.61 -7.00
N GLY A 90 13.39 10.17 -8.17
CA GLY A 90 14.22 10.09 -9.38
C GLY A 90 14.20 8.72 -10.07
N ILE A 91 13.27 7.84 -9.70
CA ILE A 91 13.01 6.56 -10.36
C ILE A 91 11.69 6.67 -11.09
N SER A 92 11.73 6.67 -12.42
CA SER A 92 10.55 6.94 -13.25
C SER A 92 9.49 5.83 -13.21
N ASP A 93 9.94 4.58 -13.01
CA ASP A 93 9.08 3.41 -13.11
C ASP A 93 9.34 2.46 -11.94
N PHE A 94 8.41 2.40 -10.99
CA PHE A 94 8.51 1.51 -9.84
C PHE A 94 7.13 1.08 -9.32
N VAL A 95 7.11 0.01 -8.56
CA VAL A 95 5.93 -0.43 -7.80
C VAL A 95 6.23 -0.37 -6.32
N ALA A 96 5.40 0.35 -5.57
CA ALA A 96 5.45 0.39 -4.13
C ALA A 96 4.43 -0.57 -3.54
N VAL A 97 4.88 -1.48 -2.69
CA VAL A 97 4.06 -2.57 -2.10
C VAL A 97 3.94 -2.36 -0.60
N THR A 98 2.72 -2.28 -0.11
CA THR A 98 2.43 -2.20 1.32
C THR A 98 2.13 -3.59 1.88
N LEU A 99 2.89 -4.02 2.88
CA LEU A 99 2.77 -5.28 3.60
C LEU A 99 2.31 -5.00 5.03
N GLY A 100 1.03 -5.21 5.32
CA GLY A 100 0.44 -4.90 6.62
C GLY A 100 -0.81 -5.72 6.88
N THR A 101 -1.93 -5.07 7.22
CA THR A 101 -3.25 -5.72 7.34
C THR A 101 -3.63 -6.39 6.03
N GLY A 102 -3.35 -5.72 4.90
CA GLY A 102 -3.51 -6.23 3.54
C GLY A 102 -2.20 -6.22 2.75
N LEU A 103 -2.32 -6.61 1.48
CA LEU A 103 -1.30 -6.50 0.45
C LEU A 103 -1.78 -5.49 -0.59
N GLY A 104 -1.26 -4.27 -0.56
CA GLY A 104 -1.59 -3.24 -1.53
C GLY A 104 -0.40 -2.87 -2.40
N CYS A 105 -0.66 -2.36 -3.61
CA CYS A 105 0.37 -1.88 -4.51
C CYS A 105 -0.05 -0.54 -5.14
N GLY A 106 0.87 0.42 -5.17
CA GLY A 106 0.77 1.61 -6.00
C GLY A 106 1.80 1.56 -7.11
N ILE A 107 1.44 1.99 -8.29
CA ILE A 107 2.25 1.87 -9.51
C ILE A 107 2.63 3.27 -9.98
N ILE A 108 3.92 3.53 -10.13
CA ILE A 108 4.45 4.76 -10.75
C ILE A 108 5.02 4.39 -12.13
N ILE A 109 4.57 5.09 -13.17
CA ILE A 109 5.04 4.96 -14.55
C ILE A 109 5.30 6.36 -15.11
N HIS A 110 6.51 6.59 -15.63
CA HIS A 110 6.94 7.89 -16.13
C HIS A 110 6.74 9.02 -15.12
N ASP A 111 7.19 8.77 -13.88
CA ASP A 111 7.09 9.69 -12.73
C ASP A 111 5.65 10.02 -12.29
N LYS A 112 4.65 9.29 -12.80
CA LYS A 112 3.22 9.53 -12.52
C LYS A 112 2.55 8.30 -11.92
N LEU A 113 1.61 8.54 -11.01
CA LEU A 113 0.77 7.49 -10.46
C LEU A 113 -0.13 6.92 -11.57
N TYR A 114 -0.05 5.61 -11.78
CA TYR A 114 -0.94 4.88 -12.68
C TYR A 114 -2.08 4.24 -11.91
N GLU A 115 -3.27 4.78 -12.07
CA GLU A 115 -4.48 4.33 -11.35
C GLU A 115 -5.32 3.32 -12.16
N GLY A 116 -5.02 3.18 -13.47
CA GLY A 116 -5.91 2.48 -14.40
C GLY A 116 -7.18 3.31 -14.74
N VAL A 117 -8.00 2.77 -15.64
CA VAL A 117 -9.22 3.48 -16.09
C VAL A 117 -10.29 3.53 -15.00
N ASN A 118 -10.38 2.48 -14.17
CA ASN A 118 -11.38 2.34 -13.10
C ASN A 118 -10.75 2.40 -11.70
N THR A 119 -9.57 3.00 -11.59
CA THR A 119 -8.80 3.14 -10.34
C THR A 119 -8.49 1.81 -9.61
N GLY A 120 -8.49 0.69 -10.34
CA GLY A 120 -8.19 -0.64 -9.81
C GLY A 120 -6.79 -1.16 -10.18
N ALA A 121 -5.91 -0.31 -10.73
CA ALA A 121 -4.54 -0.72 -10.97
C ALA A 121 -3.80 -0.95 -9.65
N GLY A 122 -3.02 -2.04 -9.59
CA GLY A 122 -2.28 -2.37 -8.37
C GLY A 122 -3.00 -3.32 -7.40
N GLU A 123 -4.21 -3.78 -7.68
CA GLU A 123 -4.96 -4.74 -6.85
C GLU A 123 -4.35 -6.17 -6.88
N VAL A 124 -3.03 -6.27 -6.77
CA VAL A 124 -2.27 -7.54 -6.78
C VAL A 124 -2.68 -8.45 -5.64
N GLY A 125 -3.05 -7.89 -4.49
CA GLY A 125 -3.53 -8.65 -3.33
C GLY A 125 -4.77 -9.48 -3.62
N CYS A 126 -5.62 -9.03 -4.54
CA CYS A 126 -6.86 -9.69 -4.92
C CYS A 126 -6.69 -10.82 -5.95
N VAL A 127 -5.48 -11.04 -6.48
CA VAL A 127 -5.23 -12.11 -7.46
C VAL A 127 -5.47 -13.48 -6.81
N PRO A 128 -6.26 -14.36 -7.44
CA PRO A 128 -6.48 -15.74 -6.96
C PRO A 128 -5.16 -16.48 -6.77
N TYR A 129 -5.00 -17.08 -5.59
CA TYR A 129 -3.80 -17.82 -5.24
C TYR A 129 -4.12 -18.93 -4.24
N LYS A 130 -3.72 -20.17 -4.57
CA LYS A 130 -4.06 -21.38 -3.80
C LYS A 130 -5.58 -21.41 -3.51
N GLU A 131 -5.99 -21.59 -2.26
CA GLU A 131 -7.39 -21.67 -1.83
C GLU A 131 -8.01 -20.28 -1.55
N GLY A 132 -7.36 -19.19 -1.97
CA GLY A 132 -7.85 -17.83 -1.70
C GLY A 132 -7.27 -16.79 -2.65
N ILE A 133 -6.76 -15.72 -2.09
CA ILE A 133 -6.10 -14.62 -2.80
C ILE A 133 -4.70 -14.39 -2.22
N LEU A 134 -3.84 -13.70 -2.95
CA LEU A 134 -2.46 -13.40 -2.53
C LEU A 134 -2.38 -12.72 -1.17
N GLU A 135 -3.29 -11.81 -0.87
CA GLU A 135 -3.34 -11.11 0.41
C GLU A 135 -3.42 -12.06 1.60
N HIS A 136 -4.13 -13.17 1.49
CA HIS A 136 -4.23 -14.15 2.57
C HIS A 136 -2.88 -14.78 2.95
N TYR A 137 -1.92 -14.74 2.03
CA TYR A 137 -0.58 -15.35 2.19
C TYR A 137 0.55 -14.32 2.30
N CYS A 138 0.29 -13.07 1.94
CA CYS A 138 1.31 -12.00 1.92
C CYS A 138 0.98 -10.82 2.85
N ALA A 139 0.03 -11.00 3.78
CA ALA A 139 -0.38 -9.99 4.75
C ALA A 139 -0.46 -10.56 6.17
N SER A 140 -0.89 -9.75 7.14
CA SER A 140 -0.95 -10.15 8.56
C SER A 140 -1.80 -11.39 8.82
N LEU A 141 -2.81 -11.64 7.98
CA LEU A 141 -3.67 -12.83 8.08
C LEU A 141 -2.86 -14.13 8.03
N PHE A 142 -1.78 -14.18 7.24
CA PHE A 142 -0.88 -15.34 7.16
C PHE A 142 -0.32 -15.74 8.53
N PHE A 143 0.10 -14.77 9.33
CA PHE A 143 0.64 -14.99 10.66
C PHE A 143 -0.47 -15.24 11.69
N ASN A 144 -1.56 -14.47 11.63
CA ASN A 144 -2.66 -14.54 12.57
C ASN A 144 -3.34 -15.92 12.57
N LEU A 145 -3.54 -16.53 11.39
CA LEU A 145 -4.10 -17.88 11.27
C LEU A 145 -3.21 -18.97 11.91
N ARG A 146 -1.93 -18.66 12.14
CA ARG A 146 -0.96 -19.54 12.79
C ARG A 146 -0.75 -19.19 14.27
N GLY A 147 -1.57 -18.29 14.82
CA GLY A 147 -1.55 -17.88 16.23
C GLY A 147 -0.44 -16.88 16.59
N TYR A 148 0.13 -16.18 15.61
CA TYR A 148 1.18 -15.20 15.84
C TYR A 148 0.73 -13.80 15.39
N ASP A 149 1.11 -12.77 16.14
CA ASP A 149 1.21 -11.43 15.62
C ASP A 149 2.58 -11.23 14.92
N GLY A 150 2.60 -10.39 13.87
CA GLY A 150 3.82 -10.24 13.07
C GLY A 150 5.01 -9.66 13.85
N LYS A 151 4.75 -8.82 14.86
CA LYS A 151 5.81 -8.20 15.68
C LYS A 151 6.45 -9.23 16.61
N GLY A 152 5.63 -9.93 17.39
CA GLY A 152 6.12 -10.95 18.32
C GLY A 152 6.85 -12.09 17.57
N LEU A 153 6.34 -12.48 16.39
CA LEU A 153 7.00 -13.47 15.55
C LEU A 153 8.38 -12.97 15.06
N SER A 154 8.48 -11.71 14.68
CA SER A 154 9.76 -11.10 14.25
C SER A 154 10.78 -11.11 15.39
N GLU A 155 10.38 -10.78 16.60
CA GLU A 155 11.24 -10.82 17.78
C GLU A 155 11.75 -12.25 18.03
N LEU A 156 10.87 -13.27 17.98
CA LEU A 156 11.25 -14.68 18.12
C LEU A 156 12.23 -15.12 17.04
N ALA A 157 12.00 -14.72 15.78
CA ALA A 157 12.89 -15.05 14.67
C ALA A 157 14.30 -14.47 14.87
N ARG A 158 14.39 -13.21 15.33
CA ARG A 158 15.67 -12.54 15.62
C ARG A 158 16.43 -13.18 16.78
N LEU A 159 15.73 -13.86 17.71
CA LEU A 159 16.32 -14.66 18.76
C LEU A 159 16.69 -16.09 18.29
N GLY A 160 16.52 -16.41 17.01
CA GLY A 160 16.90 -17.69 16.42
C GLY A 160 15.86 -18.80 16.58
N ASN A 161 14.60 -18.47 16.90
CA ASN A 161 13.53 -19.44 16.97
C ASN A 161 13.29 -20.06 15.58
N LYS A 162 13.51 -21.37 15.46
CA LYS A 162 13.44 -22.11 14.19
C LYS A 162 12.07 -22.04 13.54
N GLN A 163 11.00 -22.15 14.32
CA GLN A 163 9.62 -22.12 13.81
C GLN A 163 9.28 -20.72 13.25
N ALA A 164 9.69 -19.67 13.95
CA ALA A 164 9.50 -18.29 13.49
C ALA A 164 10.28 -18.04 12.17
N LEU A 165 11.52 -18.50 12.08
CA LEU A 165 12.33 -18.40 10.87
C LEU A 165 11.69 -19.18 9.69
N GLN A 166 11.15 -20.38 9.93
CA GLN A 166 10.43 -21.15 8.91
C GLN A 166 9.18 -20.42 8.40
N LEU A 167 8.44 -19.75 9.28
CA LEU A 167 7.26 -18.98 8.88
C LEU A 167 7.63 -17.76 8.02
N PHE A 168 8.73 -17.07 8.33
CA PHE A 168 9.22 -16.00 7.45
C PHE A 168 9.76 -16.53 6.13
N ASP A 169 10.35 -17.72 6.12
CA ASP A 169 10.77 -18.39 4.90
C ASP A 169 9.57 -18.74 3.99
N GLU A 170 8.51 -19.31 4.57
CA GLU A 170 7.25 -19.59 3.88
C GLU A 170 6.60 -18.31 3.37
N PHE A 171 6.48 -17.27 4.20
CA PHE A 171 5.98 -15.95 3.81
C PHE A 171 6.75 -15.38 2.62
N GLY A 172 8.08 -15.44 2.64
CA GLY A 172 8.94 -15.00 1.55
C GLY A 172 8.68 -15.74 0.23
N SER A 173 8.34 -17.03 0.29
CA SER A 173 7.97 -17.81 -0.89
C SER A 173 6.67 -17.33 -1.54
N HIS A 174 5.68 -16.99 -0.73
CA HIS A 174 4.41 -16.41 -1.20
C HIS A 174 4.62 -15.00 -1.77
N LEU A 175 5.38 -14.16 -1.08
CA LEU A 175 5.70 -12.81 -1.54
C LEU A 175 6.47 -12.84 -2.87
N ALA A 176 7.38 -13.79 -3.07
CA ALA A 176 8.06 -13.99 -4.35
C ALA A 176 7.06 -14.28 -5.48
N HIS A 177 5.96 -14.97 -5.21
CA HIS A 177 4.92 -15.20 -6.20
C HIS A 177 4.19 -13.88 -6.57
N ALA A 178 3.84 -13.07 -5.58
CA ALA A 178 3.26 -11.74 -5.82
C ALA A 178 4.23 -10.84 -6.65
N ILE A 179 5.51 -10.86 -6.31
CA ILE A 179 6.55 -10.11 -7.05
C ILE A 179 6.65 -10.61 -8.50
N LYS A 180 6.58 -11.92 -8.76
CA LYS A 180 6.57 -12.45 -10.13
C LYS A 180 5.39 -11.93 -10.94
N ILE A 181 4.21 -11.81 -10.35
CA ILE A 181 3.04 -11.23 -11.03
C ILE A 181 3.31 -9.77 -11.40
N ILE A 182 3.86 -8.99 -10.47
CA ILE A 182 4.26 -7.60 -10.73
C ILE A 182 5.27 -7.54 -11.89
N LEU A 183 6.28 -8.40 -11.90
CA LEU A 183 7.28 -8.45 -12.96
C LEU A 183 6.69 -8.85 -14.32
N TYR A 184 5.73 -9.79 -14.36
CA TYR A 184 5.07 -10.19 -15.61
C TYR A 184 4.11 -9.14 -16.18
N THR A 185 3.59 -8.24 -15.33
CA THR A 185 2.52 -7.31 -15.71
C THR A 185 2.98 -5.86 -15.85
N VAL A 186 3.96 -5.44 -15.05
CA VAL A 186 4.43 -4.05 -14.97
C VAL A 186 5.90 -3.92 -15.36
N ASP A 187 6.73 -4.92 -15.03
CA ASP A 187 8.19 -4.93 -15.24
C ASP A 187 8.89 -3.65 -14.74
N PRO A 188 8.74 -3.31 -13.45
CA PRO A 188 9.25 -2.06 -12.91
C PRO A 188 10.77 -2.11 -12.71
N GLN A 189 11.41 -0.94 -12.72
CA GLN A 189 12.83 -0.78 -12.40
C GLN A 189 13.16 -1.16 -10.95
N VAL A 190 12.26 -0.84 -10.04
CA VAL A 190 12.39 -1.07 -8.59
C VAL A 190 11.06 -1.52 -8.00
N ILE A 191 11.10 -2.42 -7.02
CA ILE A 191 9.98 -2.71 -6.14
C ILE A 191 10.33 -2.21 -4.74
N ILE A 192 9.49 -1.34 -4.17
CA ILE A 192 9.69 -0.77 -2.84
C ILE A 192 8.72 -1.43 -1.87
N LEU A 193 9.24 -2.12 -0.85
CA LEU A 193 8.45 -2.83 0.16
C LEU A 193 8.33 -2.00 1.44
N GLY A 194 7.10 -1.73 1.87
CA GLY A 194 6.83 -1.01 3.11
C GLY A 194 5.71 -1.65 3.94
N GLY A 195 5.14 -0.87 4.87
CA GLY A 195 4.14 -1.36 5.81
C GLY A 195 4.75 -2.03 7.05
N SER A 196 3.89 -2.46 7.97
CA SER A 196 4.33 -2.99 9.28
C SER A 196 5.16 -4.29 9.16
N ILE A 197 4.83 -5.18 8.20
CA ILE A 197 5.57 -6.41 7.94
C ILE A 197 6.90 -6.09 7.23
N GLY A 198 6.97 -5.00 6.47
CA GLY A 198 8.21 -4.51 5.87
C GLY A 198 9.34 -4.28 6.88
N ASN A 199 9.03 -4.05 8.15
CA ASN A 199 10.04 -3.98 9.22
C ASN A 199 10.79 -5.30 9.45
N SER A 200 10.27 -6.41 8.95
CA SER A 200 10.89 -7.74 8.98
C SER A 200 11.55 -8.12 7.65
N PHE A 201 11.88 -7.14 6.82
CA PHE A 201 12.45 -7.30 5.48
C PHE A 201 13.63 -8.29 5.45
N ASP A 202 14.55 -8.18 6.39
CA ASP A 202 15.72 -9.03 6.54
C ASP A 202 15.37 -10.53 6.78
N LEU A 203 14.21 -10.82 7.37
CA LEU A 203 13.79 -12.18 7.71
C LEU A 203 13.21 -12.94 6.52
N PHE A 204 12.49 -12.27 5.63
CA PHE A 204 11.82 -12.93 4.50
C PHE A 204 12.53 -12.76 3.15
N MET A 205 13.34 -11.73 2.96
CA MET A 205 14.01 -11.46 1.69
C MET A 205 14.96 -12.56 1.19
N PRO A 206 15.70 -13.29 2.05
CA PRO A 206 16.47 -14.43 1.57
C PRO A 206 15.61 -15.49 0.86
N SER A 207 14.41 -15.73 1.35
CA SER A 207 13.45 -16.64 0.71
C SER A 207 12.89 -16.06 -0.58
N VAL A 208 12.55 -14.77 -0.60
CA VAL A 208 12.09 -14.07 -1.81
C VAL A 208 13.09 -14.25 -2.95
N TRP A 209 14.36 -13.92 -2.72
CA TRP A 209 15.41 -14.04 -3.74
C TRP A 209 15.61 -15.49 -4.20
N ARG A 210 15.59 -16.46 -3.29
CA ARG A 210 15.70 -17.88 -3.63
C ARG A 210 14.58 -18.33 -4.58
N HIS A 211 13.35 -17.85 -4.38
CA HIS A 211 12.21 -18.19 -5.21
C HIS A 211 12.09 -17.35 -6.49
N LEU A 212 12.76 -16.19 -6.56
CA LEU A 212 12.87 -15.41 -7.80
C LEU A 212 13.92 -15.98 -8.77
N ASN A 213 14.90 -16.75 -8.29
CA ASN A 213 15.95 -17.34 -9.15
C ASN A 213 15.42 -18.24 -10.25
N ASN A 214 14.22 -18.77 -10.13
CA ASN A 214 13.55 -19.58 -11.16
C ASN A 214 12.51 -18.77 -11.98
N PHE A 215 12.66 -17.45 -12.05
CA PHE A 215 11.85 -16.60 -12.93
C PHE A 215 12.17 -16.90 -14.40
N LEU A 216 11.13 -16.87 -15.25
CA LEU A 216 11.26 -17.26 -16.67
C LEU A 216 12.30 -16.40 -17.44
N PHE A 217 12.48 -15.15 -17.01
CA PHE A 217 13.40 -14.21 -17.65
C PHE A 217 14.53 -13.82 -16.70
N PRO A 218 15.67 -14.55 -16.68
CA PRO A 218 16.77 -14.29 -15.74
C PRO A 218 17.38 -12.90 -15.83
N SER A 219 17.33 -12.27 -17.00
CA SER A 219 17.82 -10.90 -17.21
C SER A 219 17.02 -9.87 -16.40
N VAL A 220 15.70 -10.08 -16.23
CA VAL A 220 14.86 -9.23 -15.41
C VAL A 220 15.32 -9.29 -13.95
N ILE A 221 15.52 -10.51 -13.42
CA ILE A 221 15.97 -10.71 -12.04
C ILE A 221 17.36 -10.09 -11.80
N LYS A 222 18.26 -10.17 -12.77
CA LYS A 222 19.61 -9.58 -12.67
C LYS A 222 19.56 -8.06 -12.50
N ASN A 223 18.57 -7.41 -13.09
CA ASN A 223 18.42 -5.94 -13.07
C ASN A 223 17.44 -5.47 -11.99
N LEU A 224 16.66 -6.38 -11.41
CA LEU A 224 15.65 -6.06 -10.40
C LEU A 224 16.30 -5.53 -9.12
N ARG A 225 15.78 -4.42 -8.64
CA ARG A 225 16.05 -3.90 -7.31
C ARG A 225 14.80 -4.06 -6.45
N ILE A 226 14.98 -4.56 -5.22
CA ILE A 226 13.92 -4.60 -4.22
C ILE A 226 14.46 -3.85 -3.01
N GLU A 227 13.81 -2.73 -2.71
CA GLU A 227 14.23 -1.81 -1.65
C GLU A 227 13.22 -1.81 -0.52
N LYS A 228 13.71 -1.54 0.69
CA LYS A 228 12.85 -1.32 1.85
C LYS A 228 12.50 0.16 1.96
N SER A 229 11.24 0.47 2.22
CA SER A 229 10.83 1.81 2.62
C SER A 229 11.30 2.11 4.05
N ASP A 230 12.00 3.21 4.22
CA ASP A 230 12.39 3.75 5.53
C ASP A 230 11.64 5.05 5.87
N LEU A 231 10.75 5.51 4.99
CA LEU A 231 9.98 6.74 5.18
C LEU A 231 8.85 6.54 6.20
N LYS A 232 8.92 7.28 7.30
CA LYS A 232 7.83 7.31 8.27
C LYS A 232 6.60 8.01 7.67
N ASP A 233 5.42 7.51 8.02
CA ASP A 233 4.14 8.09 7.60
C ASP A 233 4.03 8.30 6.08
N CYS A 234 4.69 7.41 5.32
CA CYS A 234 4.85 7.51 3.87
C CYS A 234 3.51 7.73 3.14
N ALA A 235 2.46 6.95 3.48
CA ALA A 235 1.14 7.10 2.87
C ALA A 235 0.49 8.46 3.22
N LEU A 236 0.75 9.00 4.42
CA LEU A 236 0.26 10.32 4.82
C LEU A 236 0.96 11.43 4.04
N LEU A 237 2.27 11.34 3.89
CA LEU A 237 3.05 12.25 3.04
C LEU A 237 2.61 12.15 1.57
N GLY A 238 2.35 10.94 1.09
CA GLY A 238 1.84 10.73 -0.25
C GLY A 238 0.40 11.21 -0.46
N ALA A 239 -0.44 11.17 0.58
CA ALA A 239 -1.75 11.84 0.51
C ALA A 239 -1.59 13.35 0.28
N ALA A 240 -0.66 14.02 0.97
CA ALA A 240 -0.30 15.41 0.65
C ALA A 240 0.26 15.52 -0.78
N GLY A 241 1.02 14.53 -1.25
CA GLY A 241 1.54 14.45 -2.61
C GLY A 241 0.48 14.38 -3.72
N LEU A 242 -0.76 13.99 -3.39
CA LEU A 242 -1.89 14.02 -4.34
C LEU A 242 -2.13 15.42 -4.92
N ILE A 243 -1.83 16.46 -4.16
CA ILE A 243 -1.95 17.85 -4.60
C ILE A 243 -0.97 18.12 -5.74
N TYR A 244 0.29 17.72 -5.60
CA TYR A 244 1.31 17.88 -6.64
C TYR A 244 1.01 17.03 -7.88
N ASN A 245 0.54 15.82 -7.68
CA ASN A 245 0.23 14.89 -8.79
C ASN A 245 -0.93 15.37 -9.68
N LYS A 246 -1.83 16.21 -9.16
CA LYS A 246 -3.00 16.73 -9.90
C LYS A 246 -2.83 18.15 -10.41
N LEU A 247 -1.94 18.95 -9.83
CA LEU A 247 -1.67 20.34 -10.24
C LEU A 247 -0.45 20.47 -11.18
N GLY A 248 0.40 19.46 -11.29
CA GLY A 248 1.54 19.36 -12.22
C GLY A 248 1.23 18.56 -13.45
#